data_988524194e29e4f61e3eaea2d1eaf5f6
#
_entry.id   988524194e29e4f61e3eaea2d1eaf5f6
#
_cell.length_a   1.000
_cell.length_b   1.000
_cell.length_c   1.000
_cell.angle_alpha   90.00
_cell.angle_beta   90.00
_cell.angle_gamma   90.00
#
_symmetry.space_group_name_H-M   'P 1'
#
loop_
_entity.id
_entity.type
_entity.pdbx_description
1 polymer ?
#
loop_
_entity_poly.entity_id
_entity_poly.type
_entity_poly.pdbx_seq_one_letter_code
_entity_poly.pdbx_strand_id
1 'polypeptide(L)'
;QKLFELLDGIVEKIGEDNVVQVITDNASNYKAAGKILMEKRKRLFWTPCAAHCIDLMLEDFQKFDSLHKVTIQKAKSVVTYIYSWGTVINWMKQFTNGKELIRPGVTRFATSYLTMRRLSELKGNLFTFFSSDKWKTSMYARRKKGKKIESIIFDNQQFWPNVELCLKIASPLIKVLRMVDSDEKPAMGFLYKAIDQAKEEIKQNVNNIRKR
;
A
#
# COMPACT_ATOMS: atom_id res chain seq x y z
N GLN A 1 -0.64 30.23 -7.40
CA GLN A 1 -1.37 31.04 -8.42
C GLN A 1 -1.48 30.31 -9.74
N LYS A 2 -0.39 29.87 -10.38
CA LYS A 2 -0.42 29.14 -11.68
C LYS A 2 -1.33 27.90 -11.70
N LEU A 3 -1.37 27.12 -10.62
CA LEU A 3 -2.26 25.95 -10.53
C LEU A 3 -3.73 26.35 -10.49
N PHE A 4 -4.07 27.40 -9.77
CA PHE A 4 -5.42 27.94 -9.78
C PHE A 4 -5.82 28.39 -11.19
N GLU A 5 -4.98 29.16 -11.88
CA GLU A 5 -5.23 29.64 -13.25
C GLU A 5 -5.45 28.47 -14.22
N LEU A 6 -4.67 27.38 -14.06
CA LEU A 6 -4.84 26.16 -14.87
C LEU A 6 -6.18 25.50 -14.60
N LEU A 7 -6.55 25.26 -13.33
CA LEU A 7 -7.82 24.63 -12.97
C LEU A 7 -9.01 25.50 -13.39
N ASP A 8 -8.93 26.79 -13.16
CA ASP A 8 -9.95 27.75 -13.53
C ASP A 8 -10.18 27.80 -15.05
N GLY A 9 -9.11 27.83 -15.84
CA GLY A 9 -9.18 27.76 -17.30
C GLY A 9 -9.75 26.44 -17.84
N ILE A 10 -9.57 25.34 -17.14
CA ILE A 10 -10.23 24.06 -17.50
C ILE A 10 -11.74 24.16 -17.24
N VAL A 11 -12.14 24.69 -16.08
CA VAL A 11 -13.56 24.89 -15.74
C VAL A 11 -14.24 25.82 -16.76
N GLU A 12 -13.57 26.89 -17.17
CA GLU A 12 -14.09 27.81 -18.22
C GLU A 12 -14.30 27.09 -19.56
N LYS A 13 -13.34 26.26 -19.98
CA LYS A 13 -13.46 25.49 -21.24
C LYS A 13 -14.60 24.48 -21.23
N ILE A 14 -14.88 23.85 -20.10
CA ILE A 14 -15.96 22.88 -19.94
C ILE A 14 -17.32 23.60 -19.80
N GLY A 15 -17.32 24.81 -19.28
CA GLY A 15 -18.48 25.58 -18.86
C GLY A 15 -18.80 25.34 -17.38
N GLU A 16 -18.89 26.41 -16.60
CA GLU A 16 -19.06 26.36 -15.14
C GLU A 16 -20.29 25.57 -14.70
N ASP A 17 -21.39 25.70 -15.43
CA ASP A 17 -22.65 25.00 -15.13
C ASP A 17 -22.56 23.47 -15.31
N ASN A 18 -21.53 22.99 -16.01
CA ASN A 18 -21.27 21.55 -16.23
C ASN A 18 -20.27 20.96 -15.22
N VAL A 19 -19.68 21.78 -14.34
CA VAL A 19 -18.66 21.33 -13.38
C VAL A 19 -19.16 21.49 -11.95
N VAL A 20 -19.47 20.39 -11.31
CA VAL A 20 -19.92 20.38 -9.90
C VAL A 20 -18.74 20.25 -8.94
N GLN A 21 -17.71 19.52 -9.33
CA GLN A 21 -16.60 19.20 -8.46
C GLN A 21 -15.27 19.10 -9.22
N VAL A 22 -14.20 19.56 -8.58
CA VAL A 22 -12.82 19.34 -9.02
C VAL A 22 -12.11 18.53 -7.95
N ILE A 23 -11.49 17.43 -8.37
CA ILE A 23 -10.74 16.51 -7.48
C ILE A 23 -9.28 16.55 -7.88
N THR A 24 -8.39 16.73 -6.90
CA THR A 24 -6.93 16.66 -7.11
C THR A 24 -6.29 15.81 -6.01
N ASP A 25 -4.98 15.60 -6.08
CA ASP A 25 -4.27 15.08 -4.92
C ASP A 25 -4.31 16.07 -3.73
N ASN A 26 -3.81 15.62 -2.57
CA ASN A 26 -3.87 16.35 -1.30
C ASN A 26 -2.64 17.24 -1.06
N ALA A 27 -1.86 17.58 -2.09
CA ALA A 27 -0.67 18.41 -1.94
C ALA A 27 -1.05 19.84 -1.57
N SER A 28 -0.17 20.52 -0.85
CA SER A 28 -0.43 21.88 -0.30
C SER A 28 -0.76 22.92 -1.36
N ASN A 29 -0.11 22.81 -2.52
CA ASN A 29 -0.34 23.69 -3.67
C ASN A 29 -1.73 23.49 -4.30
N TYR A 30 -2.24 22.25 -4.38
CA TYR A 30 -3.60 21.98 -4.84
C TYR A 30 -4.66 22.39 -3.83
N LYS A 31 -4.40 22.21 -2.52
CA LYS A 31 -5.29 22.75 -1.46
C LYS A 31 -5.46 24.26 -1.56
N ALA A 32 -4.35 24.98 -1.75
CA ALA A 32 -4.37 26.44 -1.91
C ALA A 32 -5.13 26.85 -3.18
N ALA A 33 -4.87 26.18 -4.31
CA ALA A 33 -5.56 26.46 -5.57
C ALA A 33 -7.06 26.13 -5.50
N GLY A 34 -7.43 25.02 -4.87
CA GLY A 34 -8.82 24.61 -4.66
C GLY A 34 -9.61 25.59 -3.79
N LYS A 35 -8.97 26.14 -2.73
CA LYS A 35 -9.59 27.17 -1.92
C LYS A 35 -9.93 28.42 -2.74
N ILE A 36 -8.98 28.93 -3.52
CA ILE A 36 -9.20 30.11 -4.39
C ILE A 36 -10.28 29.80 -5.44
N LEU A 37 -10.28 28.58 -5.99
CA LEU A 37 -11.27 28.16 -6.97
C LEU A 37 -12.71 28.20 -6.40
N MET A 38 -12.92 27.68 -5.18
CA MET A 38 -14.22 27.74 -4.49
C MET A 38 -14.60 29.17 -4.07
N GLU A 39 -13.64 30.03 -3.77
CA GLU A 39 -13.90 31.44 -3.51
C GLU A 39 -14.39 32.19 -4.74
N LYS A 40 -13.86 31.87 -5.93
CA LYS A 40 -14.26 32.43 -7.22
C LYS A 40 -15.59 31.84 -7.73
N ARG A 41 -15.73 30.51 -7.64
CA ARG A 41 -16.86 29.75 -8.22
C ARG A 41 -17.71 29.12 -7.13
N LYS A 42 -18.77 29.80 -6.71
CA LYS A 42 -19.60 29.45 -5.54
C LYS A 42 -20.39 28.15 -5.65
N ARG A 43 -20.60 27.65 -6.87
CA ARG A 43 -21.33 26.39 -7.12
C ARG A 43 -20.42 25.19 -7.27
N LEU A 44 -19.10 25.39 -7.30
CA LEU A 44 -18.11 24.36 -7.49
C LEU A 44 -17.47 23.95 -6.17
N PHE A 45 -17.30 22.67 -5.95
CA PHE A 45 -16.59 22.11 -4.81
C PHE A 45 -15.21 21.61 -5.23
N TRP A 46 -14.19 21.93 -4.45
CA TRP A 46 -12.90 21.25 -4.54
C TRP A 46 -12.77 20.26 -3.38
N THR A 47 -12.33 19.04 -3.68
CA THR A 47 -12.04 18.02 -2.67
C THR A 47 -10.74 17.30 -2.99
N PRO A 48 -9.98 16.84 -1.98
CA PRO A 48 -8.86 15.96 -2.21
C PRO A 48 -9.33 14.58 -2.67
N CYS A 49 -8.50 13.91 -3.46
CA CYS A 49 -8.74 12.54 -3.90
C CYS A 49 -8.81 11.60 -2.70
N ALA A 50 -9.93 10.91 -2.53
CA ALA A 50 -10.15 10.01 -1.40
C ALA A 50 -9.16 8.82 -1.42
N ALA A 51 -8.88 8.25 -2.59
CA ALA A 51 -7.90 7.17 -2.72
C ALA A 51 -6.50 7.62 -2.26
N HIS A 52 -6.07 8.82 -2.66
CA HIS A 52 -4.80 9.38 -2.21
C HIS A 52 -4.77 9.62 -0.69
N CYS A 53 -5.86 10.13 -0.11
CA CYS A 53 -5.95 10.34 1.33
C CYS A 53 -5.85 9.02 2.12
N ILE A 54 -6.51 7.95 1.64
CA ILE A 54 -6.43 6.63 2.27
C ILE A 54 -5.01 6.04 2.14
N ASP A 55 -4.36 6.23 0.99
CA ASP A 55 -2.98 5.78 0.79
C ASP A 55 -2.02 6.51 1.74
N LEU A 56 -2.22 7.80 2.00
CA LEU A 56 -1.47 8.56 3.02
C LEU A 56 -1.72 8.04 4.45
N MET A 57 -2.95 7.63 4.78
CA MET A 57 -3.23 6.97 6.08
C MET A 57 -2.44 5.67 6.24
N LEU A 58 -2.29 4.89 5.17
CA LEU A 58 -1.45 3.68 5.16
C LEU A 58 0.05 4.03 5.29
N GLU A 59 0.49 5.17 4.74
CA GLU A 59 1.83 5.69 4.96
C GLU A 59 2.08 6.04 6.44
N ASP A 60 1.10 6.65 7.08
CA ASP A 60 1.20 7.05 8.49
C ASP A 60 1.41 5.85 9.42
N PHE A 61 0.83 4.69 9.15
CA PHE A 61 1.18 3.47 9.88
C PHE A 61 2.67 3.14 9.76
N GLN A 62 3.30 3.38 8.61
CA GLN A 62 4.72 3.15 8.42
C GLN A 62 5.60 4.19 9.12
N LYS A 63 5.10 5.42 9.30
CA LYS A 63 5.83 6.52 9.94
C LYS A 63 5.77 6.44 11.45
N PHE A 64 4.59 6.19 12.01
CA PHE A 64 4.32 6.33 13.44
C PHE A 64 4.44 5.00 14.21
N ASP A 65 4.41 3.87 13.54
CA ASP A 65 4.53 2.56 14.16
C ASP A 65 5.82 1.85 13.74
N SER A 66 6.72 1.68 14.71
CA SER A 66 8.00 0.99 14.50
C SER A 66 7.83 -0.45 14.01
N LEU A 67 6.79 -1.16 14.45
CA LEU A 67 6.49 -2.53 14.04
C LEU A 67 6.16 -2.58 12.55
N HIS A 68 5.25 -1.72 12.05
CA HIS A 68 4.94 -1.60 10.64
C HIS A 68 6.18 -1.26 9.82
N LYS A 69 6.94 -0.25 10.25
CA LYS A 69 8.15 0.21 9.57
C LYS A 69 9.16 -0.92 9.38
N VAL A 70 9.52 -1.60 10.46
CA VAL A 70 10.53 -2.68 10.43
C VAL A 70 10.04 -3.87 9.61
N THR A 71 8.78 -4.28 9.77
CA THR A 71 8.20 -5.42 9.06
C THR A 71 8.15 -5.16 7.55
N ILE A 72 7.70 -3.97 7.14
CA ILE A 72 7.66 -3.57 5.73
C ILE A 72 9.07 -3.50 5.13
N GLN A 73 10.06 -2.97 5.88
CA GLN A 73 11.45 -2.94 5.41
C GLN A 73 12.03 -4.35 5.22
N LYS A 74 11.75 -5.28 6.13
CA LYS A 74 12.13 -6.69 5.98
C LYS A 74 11.46 -7.29 4.74
N ALA A 75 10.14 -7.12 4.56
CA ALA A 75 9.40 -7.61 3.40
C ALA A 75 9.95 -7.05 2.07
N LYS A 76 10.16 -5.72 2.01
CA LYS A 76 10.79 -5.05 0.86
C LYS A 76 12.17 -5.61 0.54
N SER A 77 12.99 -5.88 1.57
CA SER A 77 14.33 -6.43 1.39
C SER A 77 14.31 -7.83 0.78
N VAL A 78 13.38 -8.70 1.20
CA VAL A 78 13.18 -10.03 0.63
C VAL A 78 12.86 -9.94 -0.86
N VAL A 79 11.84 -9.16 -1.21
CA VAL A 79 11.40 -9.01 -2.60
C VAL A 79 12.49 -8.39 -3.46
N THR A 80 13.11 -7.31 -3.00
CA THR A 80 14.19 -6.63 -3.72
C THR A 80 15.36 -7.58 -3.98
N TYR A 81 15.75 -8.39 -2.99
CA TYR A 81 16.84 -9.34 -3.15
C TYR A 81 16.53 -10.41 -4.21
N ILE A 82 15.35 -11.02 -4.13
CA ILE A 82 14.92 -12.04 -5.10
C ILE A 82 14.90 -11.44 -6.52
N TYR A 83 14.33 -10.23 -6.67
CA TYR A 83 14.21 -9.57 -7.98
C TYR A 83 15.51 -8.95 -8.49
N SER A 84 16.55 -8.88 -7.67
CA SER A 84 17.89 -8.47 -8.14
C SER A 84 18.58 -9.52 -9.03
N TRP A 85 18.03 -10.74 -9.08
CA TRP A 85 18.66 -11.87 -9.76
C TRP A 85 17.65 -12.68 -10.57
N GLY A 86 17.72 -12.59 -11.91
CA GLY A 86 16.81 -13.34 -12.80
C GLY A 86 16.82 -14.86 -12.54
N THR A 87 17.99 -15.41 -12.22
CA THR A 87 18.13 -16.84 -11.86
C THR A 87 17.32 -17.17 -10.60
N VAL A 88 17.39 -16.33 -9.56
CA VAL A 88 16.66 -16.56 -8.29
C VAL A 88 15.16 -16.45 -8.51
N ILE A 89 14.70 -15.51 -9.34
CA ILE A 89 13.29 -15.38 -9.72
C ILE A 89 12.81 -16.68 -10.39
N ASN A 90 13.56 -17.16 -11.38
CA ASN A 90 13.18 -18.37 -12.13
C ASN A 90 13.14 -19.60 -11.22
N TRP A 91 14.06 -19.72 -10.27
CA TRP A 91 14.02 -20.78 -9.28
C TRP A 91 12.81 -20.67 -8.37
N MET A 92 12.58 -19.48 -7.79
CA MET A 92 11.42 -19.24 -6.93
C MET A 92 10.10 -19.61 -7.64
N LYS A 93 9.93 -19.24 -8.92
CA LYS A 93 8.73 -19.57 -9.70
C LYS A 93 8.46 -21.08 -9.78
N GLN A 94 9.48 -21.91 -9.81
CA GLN A 94 9.32 -23.38 -9.80
C GLN A 94 8.67 -23.88 -8.50
N PHE A 95 8.96 -23.23 -7.37
CA PHE A 95 8.38 -23.57 -6.07
C PHE A 95 7.03 -22.91 -5.80
N THR A 96 6.73 -21.79 -6.47
CA THR A 96 5.50 -21.02 -6.27
C THR A 96 4.43 -21.32 -7.34
N ASN A 97 4.60 -22.38 -8.15
CA ASN A 97 3.71 -22.71 -9.27
C ASN A 97 3.52 -21.50 -10.22
N GLY A 98 4.60 -20.82 -10.53
CA GLY A 98 4.61 -19.64 -11.42
C GLY A 98 4.13 -18.35 -10.77
N LYS A 99 3.63 -18.36 -9.54
CA LYS A 99 3.16 -17.15 -8.85
C LYS A 99 4.34 -16.24 -8.50
N GLU A 100 4.20 -14.98 -8.82
CA GLU A 100 5.20 -13.95 -8.55
C GLU A 100 4.92 -13.18 -7.25
N LEU A 101 5.99 -12.66 -6.64
CA LEU A 101 5.87 -11.68 -5.56
C LEU A 101 5.47 -10.31 -6.12
N ILE A 102 4.78 -9.52 -5.32
CA ILE A 102 4.41 -8.16 -5.69
C ILE A 102 5.53 -7.23 -5.26
N ARG A 103 6.10 -6.48 -6.22
CA ARG A 103 7.11 -5.47 -5.93
C ARG A 103 6.46 -4.23 -5.31
N PRO A 104 7.01 -3.70 -4.20
CA PRO A 104 6.48 -2.49 -3.60
C PRO A 104 6.68 -1.30 -4.53
N GLY A 105 5.62 -0.52 -4.75
CA GLY A 105 5.69 0.75 -5.48
C GLY A 105 6.41 1.82 -4.65
N VAL A 106 6.94 2.84 -5.33
CA VAL A 106 7.64 3.95 -4.69
C VAL A 106 6.65 4.97 -4.11
N THR A 107 5.56 5.24 -4.82
CA THR A 107 4.60 6.31 -4.53
C THR A 107 3.25 5.82 -4.00
N ARG A 108 3.01 4.51 -3.96
CA ARG A 108 1.74 3.91 -3.50
C ARG A 108 2.00 3.05 -2.28
N PHE A 109 1.72 3.58 -1.10
CA PHE A 109 2.01 2.93 0.19
C PHE A 109 1.22 1.64 0.39
N ALA A 110 0.00 1.56 -0.12
CA ALA A 110 -0.80 0.34 -0.16
C ALA A 110 -0.07 -0.85 -0.79
N THR A 111 0.82 -0.62 -1.77
CA THR A 111 1.58 -1.70 -2.42
C THR A 111 2.50 -2.45 -1.46
N SER A 112 2.99 -1.81 -0.39
CA SER A 112 3.79 -2.47 0.65
C SER A 112 2.98 -3.54 1.38
N TYR A 113 1.70 -3.29 1.64
CA TYR A 113 0.80 -4.26 2.25
C TYR A 113 0.41 -5.38 1.28
N LEU A 114 0.24 -5.07 -0.02
CA LEU A 114 0.05 -6.09 -1.06
C LEU A 114 1.29 -6.99 -1.19
N THR A 115 2.49 -6.43 -1.06
CA THR A 115 3.75 -7.19 -1.00
C THR A 115 3.75 -8.16 0.19
N MET A 116 3.43 -7.68 1.39
CA MET A 116 3.36 -8.51 2.60
C MET A 116 2.30 -9.59 2.48
N ARG A 117 1.12 -9.27 1.93
CA ARG A 117 0.05 -10.23 1.69
C ARG A 117 0.50 -11.35 0.75
N ARG A 118 1.14 -11.00 -0.38
CA ARG A 118 1.67 -12.01 -1.32
C ARG A 118 2.78 -12.85 -0.70
N LEU A 119 3.64 -12.28 0.14
CA LEU A 119 4.64 -13.04 0.89
C LEU A 119 3.96 -14.03 1.86
N SER A 120 2.92 -13.61 2.59
CA SER A 120 2.17 -14.47 3.51
C SER A 120 1.46 -15.61 2.76
N GLU A 121 0.83 -15.32 1.62
CA GLU A 121 0.20 -16.34 0.75
C GLU A 121 1.19 -17.39 0.25
N LEU A 122 2.43 -16.99 0.01
CA LEU A 122 3.49 -17.86 -0.51
C LEU A 122 4.47 -18.37 0.57
N LYS A 123 4.16 -18.16 1.85
CA LYS A 123 5.04 -18.49 2.97
C LYS A 123 5.60 -19.91 2.86
N GLY A 124 4.74 -20.93 2.72
CA GLY A 124 5.16 -22.32 2.61
C GLY A 124 6.07 -22.60 1.41
N ASN A 125 5.72 -22.01 0.25
CA ASN A 125 6.52 -22.15 -0.97
C ASN A 125 7.92 -21.51 -0.81
N LEU A 126 7.99 -20.36 -0.15
CA LEU A 126 9.25 -19.67 0.15
C LEU A 126 10.11 -20.49 1.13
N PHE A 127 9.49 -21.08 2.17
CA PHE A 127 10.19 -22.00 3.06
C PHE A 127 10.81 -23.17 2.28
N THR A 128 10.04 -23.82 1.42
CA THR A 128 10.54 -24.93 0.61
C THR A 128 11.67 -24.47 -0.33
N PHE A 129 11.50 -23.32 -0.98
CA PHE A 129 12.53 -22.75 -1.85
C PHE A 129 13.84 -22.48 -1.11
N PHE A 130 13.81 -21.75 0.00
CA PHE A 130 14.99 -21.42 0.77
C PHE A 130 15.61 -22.62 1.51
N SER A 131 14.86 -23.71 1.71
CA SER A 131 15.37 -24.96 2.25
C SER A 131 15.99 -25.88 1.19
N SER A 132 15.76 -25.63 -0.10
CA SER A 132 16.23 -26.48 -1.19
C SER A 132 17.74 -26.47 -1.37
N ASP A 133 18.30 -27.57 -1.87
CA ASP A 133 19.72 -27.65 -2.23
C ASP A 133 20.08 -26.62 -3.30
N LYS A 134 19.15 -26.35 -4.23
CA LYS A 134 19.30 -25.33 -5.27
C LYS A 134 19.62 -23.95 -4.70
N TRP A 135 18.98 -23.57 -3.60
CA TRP A 135 19.29 -22.32 -2.89
C TRP A 135 20.57 -22.46 -2.07
N LYS A 136 20.67 -23.46 -1.18
CA LYS A 136 21.76 -23.61 -0.20
C LYS A 136 23.15 -23.70 -0.81
N THR A 137 23.27 -24.37 -1.96
CA THR A 137 24.56 -24.52 -2.67
C THR A 137 24.92 -23.29 -3.50
N SER A 138 23.97 -22.39 -3.73
CA SER A 138 24.12 -21.24 -4.62
C SER A 138 25.06 -20.18 -4.09
N MET A 139 25.70 -19.43 -5.02
CA MET A 139 26.46 -18.24 -4.69
C MET A 139 25.60 -17.13 -4.03
N TYR A 140 24.30 -17.14 -4.30
CA TYR A 140 23.36 -16.15 -3.77
C TYR A 140 23.12 -16.36 -2.28
N ALA A 141 22.96 -17.59 -1.81
CA ALA A 141 22.83 -17.93 -0.38
C ALA A 141 24.08 -17.58 0.44
N ARG A 142 25.27 -17.73 -0.15
CA ARG A 142 26.55 -17.44 0.53
C ARG A 142 26.81 -15.96 0.76
N ARG A 143 26.17 -15.06 0.01
CA ARG A 143 26.32 -13.61 0.18
C ARG A 143 25.73 -13.15 1.51
N LYS A 144 26.36 -12.14 2.14
CA LYS A 144 25.86 -11.54 3.40
C LYS A 144 24.38 -11.14 3.32
N LYS A 145 23.95 -10.56 2.20
CA LYS A 145 22.54 -10.22 1.98
C LYS A 145 21.66 -11.48 1.85
N GLY A 146 22.12 -12.53 1.15
CA GLY A 146 21.39 -13.79 1.01
C GLY A 146 21.12 -14.46 2.36
N LYS A 147 22.13 -14.56 3.21
CA LYS A 147 21.99 -15.07 4.58
C LYS A 147 20.99 -14.25 5.41
N LYS A 148 21.00 -12.91 5.27
CA LYS A 148 20.02 -12.05 5.93
C LYS A 148 18.59 -12.30 5.43
N ILE A 149 18.39 -12.51 4.12
CA ILE A 149 17.06 -12.80 3.58
C ILE A 149 16.56 -14.16 4.06
N GLU A 150 17.43 -15.16 4.03
CA GLU A 150 17.14 -16.49 4.57
C GLU A 150 16.71 -16.44 6.04
N SER A 151 17.44 -15.69 6.88
CA SER A 151 17.07 -15.50 8.29
C SER A 151 15.72 -14.81 8.48
N ILE A 152 15.33 -13.88 7.60
CA ILE A 152 14.01 -13.25 7.63
C ILE A 152 12.92 -14.27 7.27
N ILE A 153 13.14 -15.07 6.23
CA ILE A 153 12.17 -16.08 5.79
C ILE A 153 11.93 -17.13 6.89
N PHE A 154 12.97 -17.56 7.61
CA PHE A 154 12.82 -18.54 8.68
C PHE A 154 12.45 -17.95 10.05
N ASP A 155 12.28 -16.63 10.15
CA ASP A 155 11.86 -15.96 11.40
C ASP A 155 10.36 -16.16 11.66
N ASN A 156 10.01 -17.31 12.21
CA ASN A 156 8.64 -17.65 12.62
C ASN A 156 8.20 -16.98 13.93
N GLN A 157 9.13 -16.43 14.69
CA GLN A 157 8.81 -15.84 15.99
C GLN A 157 8.43 -14.36 15.90
N GLN A 158 9.01 -13.62 14.94
CA GLN A 158 8.80 -12.19 14.82
C GLN A 158 8.28 -11.78 13.44
N PHE A 159 8.98 -12.15 12.36
CA PHE A 159 8.66 -11.63 11.03
C PHE A 159 7.24 -12.00 10.59
N TRP A 160 6.91 -13.28 10.57
CA TRP A 160 5.61 -13.73 10.08
C TRP A 160 4.43 -13.31 10.96
N PRO A 161 4.49 -13.42 12.31
CA PRO A 161 3.45 -12.86 13.16
C PRO A 161 3.25 -11.36 12.98
N ASN A 162 4.34 -10.61 12.80
CA ASN A 162 4.27 -9.17 12.55
C ASN A 162 3.66 -8.86 11.17
N VAL A 163 3.96 -9.66 10.14
CA VAL A 163 3.29 -9.54 8.82
C VAL A 163 1.79 -9.73 8.95
N GLU A 164 1.34 -10.78 9.63
CA GLU A 164 -0.09 -11.05 9.85
C GLU A 164 -0.76 -9.91 10.63
N LEU A 165 -0.08 -9.38 11.64
CA LEU A 165 -0.55 -8.26 12.45
C LEU A 165 -0.70 -6.98 11.61
N CYS A 166 0.34 -6.61 10.86
CA CYS A 166 0.30 -5.45 9.97
C CYS A 166 -0.84 -5.57 8.94
N LEU A 167 -1.02 -6.75 8.36
CA LEU A 167 -2.10 -7.01 7.41
C LEU A 167 -3.48 -6.89 8.05
N LYS A 168 -3.64 -7.42 9.26
CA LYS A 168 -4.90 -7.35 10.00
C LYS A 168 -5.29 -5.90 10.32
N ILE A 169 -4.33 -5.06 10.71
CA ILE A 169 -4.56 -3.64 11.01
C ILE A 169 -4.85 -2.84 9.74
N ALA A 170 -4.12 -3.06 8.65
CA ALA A 170 -4.25 -2.29 7.42
C ALA A 170 -5.42 -2.75 6.52
N SER A 171 -5.88 -4.00 6.67
CA SER A 171 -6.91 -4.60 5.80
C SER A 171 -8.18 -3.76 5.65
N PRO A 172 -8.76 -3.16 6.73
CA PRO A 172 -9.95 -2.35 6.58
C PRO A 172 -9.76 -1.15 5.65
N LEU A 173 -8.64 -0.42 5.77
CA LEU A 173 -8.33 0.70 4.88
C LEU A 173 -8.06 0.24 3.44
N ILE A 174 -7.42 -0.90 3.25
CA ILE A 174 -7.18 -1.47 1.91
C ILE A 174 -8.50 -1.84 1.23
N LYS A 175 -9.50 -2.33 1.98
CA LYS A 175 -10.84 -2.60 1.46
C LYS A 175 -11.50 -1.31 0.97
N VAL A 176 -11.45 -0.24 1.78
CA VAL A 176 -12.00 1.07 1.40
C VAL A 176 -11.26 1.65 0.18
N LEU A 177 -9.92 1.56 0.17
CA LEU A 177 -9.12 2.02 -0.97
C LEU A 177 -9.55 1.34 -2.27
N ARG A 178 -9.73 0.01 -2.26
CA ARG A 178 -10.19 -0.73 -3.45
C ARG A 178 -11.59 -0.32 -3.89
N MET A 179 -12.49 -0.05 -2.95
CA MET A 179 -13.84 0.42 -3.26
C MET A 179 -13.81 1.80 -3.94
N VAL A 180 -12.91 2.69 -3.49
CA VAL A 180 -12.79 4.06 -4.02
C VAL A 180 -12.04 4.10 -5.34
N ASP A 181 -11.08 3.20 -5.53
CA ASP A 181 -10.23 3.10 -6.73
C ASP A 181 -10.87 2.21 -7.82
N SER A 182 -12.11 1.75 -7.59
CA SER A 182 -12.87 0.92 -8.55
C SER A 182 -13.69 1.79 -9.50
N ASP A 183 -13.66 1.43 -10.77
CA ASP A 183 -14.47 2.06 -11.82
C ASP A 183 -15.91 1.47 -11.90
N GLU A 184 -16.22 0.44 -11.09
CA GLU A 184 -17.50 -0.27 -11.20
C GLU A 184 -18.68 0.53 -10.66
N LYS A 185 -18.49 1.30 -9.58
CA LYS A 185 -19.56 2.08 -8.92
C LYS A 185 -19.04 3.39 -8.36
N PRO A 186 -19.84 4.49 -8.46
CA PRO A 186 -19.51 5.74 -7.78
C PRO A 186 -19.38 5.54 -6.28
N ALA A 187 -18.17 5.71 -5.74
CA ALA A 187 -17.87 5.37 -4.36
C ALA A 187 -18.23 6.46 -3.34
N MET A 188 -18.42 7.71 -3.77
CA MET A 188 -18.53 8.87 -2.88
C MET A 188 -19.69 8.76 -1.87
N GLY A 189 -20.85 8.25 -2.30
CA GLY A 189 -22.00 8.07 -1.40
C GLY A 189 -21.79 7.04 -0.28
N PHE A 190 -20.84 6.14 -0.44
CA PHE A 190 -20.55 5.06 0.51
C PHE A 190 -19.29 5.31 1.35
N LEU A 191 -18.45 6.27 0.94
CA LEU A 191 -17.13 6.50 1.50
C LEU A 191 -17.18 6.78 3.01
N TYR A 192 -18.07 7.65 3.45
CA TYR A 192 -18.17 8.01 4.88
C TYR A 192 -18.43 6.80 5.75
N LYS A 193 -19.45 6.01 5.41
CA LYS A 193 -19.79 4.79 6.15
C LYS A 193 -18.66 3.76 6.11
N ALA A 194 -18.01 3.60 4.96
CA ALA A 194 -16.91 2.66 4.80
C ALA A 194 -15.69 3.04 5.65
N ILE A 195 -15.35 4.32 5.74
CA ILE A 195 -14.27 4.81 6.61
C ILE A 195 -14.61 4.61 8.08
N ASP A 196 -15.84 4.88 8.51
CA ASP A 196 -16.24 4.67 9.90
C ASP A 196 -16.20 3.19 10.29
N GLN A 197 -16.68 2.30 9.43
CA GLN A 197 -16.54 0.86 9.63
C GLN A 197 -15.06 0.44 9.71
N ALA A 198 -14.22 0.98 8.83
CA ALA A 198 -12.79 0.68 8.86
C ALA A 198 -12.12 1.13 10.17
N LYS A 199 -12.47 2.31 10.70
CA LYS A 199 -11.98 2.78 12.01
C LYS A 199 -12.35 1.83 13.15
N GLU A 200 -13.61 1.38 13.21
CA GLU A 200 -14.07 0.44 14.24
C GLU A 200 -13.39 -0.93 14.09
N GLU A 201 -13.24 -1.47 12.87
CA GLU A 201 -12.50 -2.71 12.63
C GLU A 201 -11.03 -2.59 13.09
N ILE A 202 -10.36 -1.47 12.78
CA ILE A 202 -8.97 -1.22 13.22
C ILE A 202 -8.89 -1.18 14.75
N LYS A 203 -9.79 -0.44 15.40
CA LYS A 203 -9.86 -0.33 16.87
C LYS A 203 -10.04 -1.70 17.53
N GLN A 204 -10.96 -2.52 17.02
CA GLN A 204 -11.16 -3.89 17.49
C GLN A 204 -9.90 -4.76 17.29
N ASN A 205 -9.27 -4.67 16.13
CA ASN A 205 -8.05 -5.40 15.82
C ASN A 205 -6.91 -5.04 16.76
N VAL A 206 -6.72 -3.76 17.07
CA VAL A 206 -5.69 -3.27 18.00
C VAL A 206 -6.01 -3.66 19.44
N ASN A 207 -7.26 -3.54 19.88
CA ASN A 207 -7.66 -3.90 21.25
C ASN A 207 -7.51 -5.40 21.52
N ASN A 208 -7.78 -6.26 20.54
CA ASN A 208 -7.57 -7.70 20.65
C ASN A 208 -6.08 -8.09 20.75
N ILE A 209 -5.18 -7.22 20.33
CA ILE A 209 -3.73 -7.43 20.44
C ILE A 209 -3.25 -7.07 21.84
N ARG A 210 -3.75 -5.97 22.43
CA ARG A 210 -3.37 -5.54 23.78
C ARG A 210 -3.85 -6.48 24.88
N LYS A 211 -4.81 -7.36 24.58
CA LYS A 211 -5.34 -8.37 25.52
C LYS A 211 -4.62 -9.71 25.47
N ARG A 212 -3.66 -9.90 24.55
CA ARG A 212 -2.81 -11.08 24.43
C ARG A 212 -1.40 -10.76 24.91
#